data_fa230afe48d746d0597a3ae20d761790
#
_entry.id   fa230afe48d746d0597a3ae20d761790
#
_cell.length_a   1.000
_cell.length_b   1.000
_cell.length_c   1.000
_cell.angle_alpha   90.00
_cell.angle_beta   90.00
_cell.angle_gamma   90.00
#
_symmetry.space_group_name_H-M   'P 1'
#
loop_
_entity.id
_entity.type
_entity.pdbx_description
1 polymer ?
#
loop_
_entity_poly.entity_id
_entity_poly.type
_entity_poly.pdbx_seq_one_letter_code
_entity_poly.pdbx_strand_id
1 'polypeptide(L)'
;MYIYKIVLFIIINMQLEVLRFNKGKDSTNGILFDISNGVRKFLCYTLEDESREEKVFGETCIPEGEYCIGFRTVGGFHSKYSHRFADIHVGMLEIQDVPNFKYILIHCGNTDEDTAGCLLL
;
A
#
# COMPACT_ATOMS: atom_id res chain seq x y z
N MET A 1 17.52 10.75 -11.13
CA MET A 1 16.43 9.79 -10.82
C MET A 1 15.75 10.20 -9.53
N TYR A 2 14.48 10.50 -9.61
CA TYR A 2 13.69 10.83 -8.41
C TYR A 2 13.26 9.56 -7.72
N ILE A 3 13.61 9.42 -6.43
CA ILE A 3 13.20 8.31 -5.59
C ILE A 3 12.01 8.78 -4.76
N TYR A 4 10.88 8.13 -4.93
CA TYR A 4 9.66 8.42 -4.18
C TYR A 4 9.43 7.32 -3.15
N LYS A 5 9.30 7.73 -1.89
CA LYS A 5 9.19 6.80 -0.77
C LYS A 5 7.85 6.88 -0.06
N ILE A 6 7.34 5.72 0.32
CA ILE A 6 6.37 5.58 1.38
C ILE A 6 7.01 4.71 2.46
N VAL A 7 7.08 5.23 3.68
CA VAL A 7 7.53 4.46 4.83
C VAL A 7 6.31 4.11 5.65
N LEU A 8 6.15 2.83 5.92
CA LEU A 8 5.00 2.28 6.62
C LEU A 8 5.48 1.72 7.96
N PHE A 9 4.93 2.24 9.05
CA PHE A 9 5.24 1.80 10.40
C PHE A 9 4.10 0.92 10.92
N ILE A 10 4.43 -0.32 11.22
CA ILE A 10 3.52 -1.22 11.94
C ILE A 10 3.84 -1.14 13.41
N ILE A 11 2.81 -1.15 14.27
CA ILE A 11 2.89 -0.95 15.74
C ILE A 11 3.85 -1.94 16.44
N ILE A 12 4.29 -3.01 15.78
CA ILE A 12 5.17 -4.05 16.33
C ILE A 12 6.55 -3.99 15.65
N ASN A 13 7.29 -2.91 15.81
CA ASN A 13 8.69 -2.78 15.36
C ASN A 13 8.98 -3.15 13.89
N MET A 14 7.98 -3.26 13.05
CA MET A 14 8.17 -3.52 11.62
C MET A 14 8.09 -2.20 10.86
N GLN A 15 9.09 -1.96 10.00
CA GLN A 15 9.11 -0.85 9.08
C GLN A 15 9.14 -1.35 7.66
N LEU A 16 8.24 -0.85 6.84
CA LEU A 16 8.16 -1.16 5.42
C LEU A 16 8.44 0.10 4.61
N GLU A 17 9.06 -0.07 3.47
CA GLU A 17 9.32 1.01 2.53
C GLU A 17 8.83 0.61 1.15
N VAL A 18 8.01 1.46 0.54
CA VAL A 18 7.69 1.36 -0.88
C VAL A 18 8.54 2.36 -1.65
N LEU A 19 9.37 1.83 -2.52
CA LEU A 19 10.20 2.64 -3.40
C LEU A 19 9.54 2.64 -4.79
N ARG A 20 8.92 3.75 -5.13
CA ARG A 20 8.29 3.93 -6.44
C ARG A 20 9.37 4.21 -7.48
N PHE A 21 9.49 3.36 -8.49
CA PHE A 21 10.53 3.50 -9.51
C PHE A 21 10.00 3.89 -10.89
N ASN A 22 8.70 3.72 -11.13
CA ASN A 22 8.07 4.08 -12.40
C ASN A 22 6.72 4.73 -12.18
N LYS A 23 6.59 6.00 -12.56
CA LYS A 23 5.33 6.72 -12.62
C LYS A 23 4.82 6.70 -14.05
N GLY A 24 4.00 5.73 -14.36
CA GLY A 24 3.38 5.59 -15.67
C GLY A 24 2.16 6.47 -15.83
N LYS A 25 1.54 6.39 -17.02
CA LYS A 25 0.34 7.15 -17.36
C LYS A 25 -0.87 6.69 -16.55
N ASP A 26 -1.01 5.39 -16.35
CA ASP A 26 -2.18 4.77 -15.73
C ASP A 26 -1.88 4.10 -14.38
N SER A 27 -0.61 3.96 -14.03
CA SER A 27 -0.21 3.28 -12.81
C SER A 27 1.16 3.72 -12.32
N THR A 28 1.43 3.42 -11.05
CA THR A 28 2.73 3.63 -10.41
C THR A 28 3.27 2.29 -9.94
N ASN A 29 4.47 1.94 -10.36
CA ASN A 29 5.14 0.72 -9.97
C ASN A 29 6.19 0.98 -8.90
N GLY A 30 6.32 0.06 -7.97
CA GLY A 30 7.27 0.15 -6.89
C GLY A 30 7.79 -1.20 -6.42
N ILE A 31 8.65 -1.12 -5.43
CA ILE A 31 9.18 -2.28 -4.72
C ILE A 31 8.89 -2.09 -3.24
N LEU A 32 8.37 -3.13 -2.60
CA LEU A 32 8.17 -3.17 -1.16
C LEU A 32 9.38 -3.84 -0.50
N PHE A 33 9.97 -3.13 0.44
CA PHE A 33 11.08 -3.62 1.27
C PHE A 33 10.68 -3.69 2.74
N ASP A 34 11.19 -4.68 3.44
CA ASP A 34 11.29 -4.66 4.90
C ASP A 34 12.60 -3.95 5.26
N ILE A 35 12.50 -2.84 6.01
CA ILE A 35 13.64 -2.05 6.45
C ILE A 35 13.82 -2.07 7.97
N SER A 36 13.16 -2.98 8.66
CA SER A 36 13.12 -3.03 10.14
C SER A 36 14.51 -3.15 10.78
N ASN A 37 15.46 -3.78 10.10
CA ASN A 37 16.83 -3.97 10.59
C ASN A 37 17.84 -2.96 9.99
N GLY A 38 17.37 -1.88 9.39
CA GLY A 38 18.23 -0.88 8.77
C GLY A 38 18.80 -1.27 7.41
N VAL A 39 18.48 -2.45 6.91
CA VAL A 39 18.87 -2.96 5.59
C VAL A 39 17.62 -3.24 4.77
N ARG A 40 17.61 -2.87 3.51
CA ARG A 40 16.50 -3.17 2.61
C ARG A 40 16.44 -4.65 2.28
N LYS A 41 15.37 -5.31 2.70
CA LYS A 41 15.07 -6.68 2.31
C LYS A 41 13.91 -6.67 1.33
N PHE A 42 14.14 -7.13 0.11
CA PHE A 42 13.10 -7.23 -0.91
C PHE A 42 11.97 -8.16 -0.46
N LEU A 43 10.73 -7.70 -0.59
CA LEU A 43 9.55 -8.52 -0.36
C LEU A 43 8.80 -8.83 -1.65
N CYS A 44 8.37 -7.80 -2.36
CA CYS A 44 7.61 -7.95 -3.61
C CYS A 44 7.57 -6.65 -4.39
N TYR A 45 7.02 -6.70 -5.60
CA TYR A 45 6.67 -5.52 -6.37
C TYR A 45 5.32 -4.97 -5.93
N THR A 46 5.09 -3.68 -6.17
CA THR A 46 3.84 -3.00 -5.85
C THR A 46 3.26 -2.32 -7.07
N LEU A 47 1.93 -2.17 -7.05
CA LEU A 47 1.18 -1.45 -8.06
C LEU A 47 0.20 -0.50 -7.38
N GLU A 48 0.19 0.74 -7.82
CA GLU A 48 -0.72 1.78 -7.36
C GLU A 48 -1.31 2.52 -8.57
N ASP A 49 -2.34 3.32 -8.31
CA ASP A 49 -2.85 4.26 -9.31
C ASP A 49 -1.79 5.27 -9.74
N GLU A 50 -2.07 6.01 -10.78
CA GLU A 50 -1.18 7.05 -11.26
C GLU A 50 -1.01 8.19 -10.25
N SER A 51 0.15 8.83 -10.29
CA SER A 51 0.45 10.01 -9.50
C SER A 51 -0.18 11.25 -10.14
N ARG A 52 -0.87 12.06 -9.33
CA ARG A 52 -1.50 13.32 -9.77
C ARG A 52 -1.24 14.40 -8.75
N GLU A 53 -1.11 15.65 -9.20
CA GLU A 53 -1.03 16.80 -8.30
C GLU A 53 -2.34 17.01 -7.55
N GLU A 54 -3.47 16.85 -8.24
CA GLU A 54 -4.80 16.89 -7.65
C GLU A 54 -5.44 15.50 -7.67
N LYS A 55 -6.03 15.11 -6.54
CA LYS A 55 -6.67 13.81 -6.40
C LYS A 55 -7.88 13.69 -7.32
N VAL A 56 -7.91 12.62 -8.11
CA VAL A 56 -9.11 12.11 -8.77
C VAL A 56 -9.57 10.87 -8.03
N PHE A 57 -10.80 10.88 -7.52
CA PHE A 57 -11.33 9.79 -6.71
C PHE A 57 -11.25 8.45 -7.45
N GLY A 58 -10.69 7.45 -6.77
CA GLY A 58 -10.55 6.10 -7.31
C GLY A 58 -9.44 5.92 -8.36
N GLU A 59 -8.72 6.99 -8.72
CA GLU A 59 -7.74 6.98 -9.80
C GLU A 59 -6.41 7.65 -9.44
N THR A 60 -6.13 7.83 -8.16
CA THR A 60 -4.90 8.51 -7.72
C THR A 60 -4.25 7.74 -6.58
N CYS A 61 -2.93 7.52 -6.68
CA CYS A 61 -2.17 6.93 -5.59
C CYS A 61 -2.01 7.92 -4.43
N ILE A 62 -1.73 7.39 -3.24
CA ILE A 62 -1.54 8.22 -2.05
C ILE A 62 -0.26 9.08 -2.16
N PRO A 63 -0.21 10.24 -1.47
CA PRO A 63 0.99 11.07 -1.46
C PRO A 63 2.18 10.34 -0.84
N GLU A 64 3.37 10.74 -1.24
CA GLU A 64 4.60 10.33 -0.56
C GLU A 64 4.57 10.78 0.88
N GLY A 65 5.17 10.00 1.75
CA GLY A 65 5.25 10.32 3.16
C GLY A 65 5.50 9.12 4.04
N GLU A 66 5.39 9.35 5.33
CA GLU A 66 5.47 8.33 6.35
C GLU A 66 4.11 8.14 6.98
N TYR A 67 3.67 6.90 7.07
CA TYR A 67 2.34 6.55 7.55
C TYR A 67 2.41 5.41 8.56
N CYS A 68 1.50 5.43 9.53
CA CYS A 68 1.26 4.28 10.40
C CYS A 68 0.39 3.26 9.68
N ILE A 69 0.64 1.98 9.95
CA ILE A 69 -0.20 0.89 9.48
C ILE A 69 -0.88 0.24 10.68
N GLY A 70 -2.17 0.01 10.57
CA GLY A 70 -2.94 -0.78 11.51
C GLY A 70 -3.60 -1.98 10.82
N PHE A 71 -4.22 -2.83 11.63
CA PHE A 71 -5.06 -3.92 11.13
C PHE A 71 -6.52 -3.47 11.07
N ARG A 72 -7.14 -3.72 9.92
CA ARG A 72 -8.58 -3.54 9.73
C ARG A 72 -9.25 -4.91 9.73
N THR A 73 -10.15 -5.13 10.68
CA THR A 73 -10.85 -6.40 10.89
C THR A 73 -12.34 -6.33 10.58
N VAL A 74 -12.74 -5.38 9.75
CA VAL A 74 -14.12 -5.19 9.29
C VAL A 74 -14.14 -4.91 7.79
N GLY A 75 -15.29 -5.13 7.15
CA GLY A 75 -15.50 -4.79 5.74
C GLY A 75 -15.26 -5.96 4.79
N GLY A 76 -15.53 -5.71 3.51
CA GLY A 76 -15.57 -6.74 2.47
C GLY A 76 -14.24 -7.42 2.20
N PHE A 77 -13.15 -6.66 2.17
CA PHE A 77 -11.81 -7.22 1.98
C PHE A 77 -11.40 -8.12 3.14
N HIS A 78 -11.66 -7.70 4.37
CA HIS A 78 -11.39 -8.54 5.54
C HIS A 78 -12.18 -9.85 5.47
N SER A 79 -13.47 -9.80 5.17
CA SER A 79 -14.31 -10.99 5.03
C SER A 79 -13.82 -11.92 3.93
N LYS A 80 -13.47 -11.38 2.77
CA LYS A 80 -12.95 -12.13 1.63
C LYS A 80 -11.62 -12.82 1.97
N TYR A 81 -10.70 -12.12 2.61
CA TYR A 81 -9.39 -12.65 2.98
C TYR A 81 -9.47 -13.63 4.14
N SER A 82 -10.37 -13.41 5.10
CA SER A 82 -10.64 -14.37 6.18
C SER A 82 -11.11 -15.72 5.63
N HIS A 83 -11.85 -15.70 4.53
CA HIS A 83 -12.31 -16.90 3.86
C HIS A 83 -11.21 -17.58 3.04
N ARG A 84 -10.48 -16.79 2.25
CA ARG A 84 -9.44 -17.27 1.34
C ARG A 84 -8.16 -17.73 2.07
N PHE A 85 -7.80 -17.06 3.15
CA PHE A 85 -6.57 -17.29 3.90
C PHE A 85 -6.84 -17.55 5.38
N ALA A 86 -7.83 -18.39 5.69
CA ALA A 86 -8.36 -18.62 7.03
C ALA A 86 -7.28 -18.93 8.09
N ASP A 87 -6.21 -19.64 7.72
CA ASP A 87 -5.18 -20.09 8.66
C ASP A 87 -4.14 -19.02 9.00
N ILE A 88 -4.04 -17.96 8.20
CA ILE A 88 -2.98 -16.96 8.34
C ILE A 88 -3.48 -15.52 8.37
N HIS A 89 -4.70 -15.26 7.93
CA HIS A 89 -5.24 -13.90 7.88
C HIS A 89 -5.71 -13.45 9.26
N VAL A 90 -5.16 -12.34 9.75
CA VAL A 90 -5.54 -11.72 11.04
C VAL A 90 -6.23 -10.37 10.85
N GLY A 91 -6.09 -9.76 9.71
CA GLY A 91 -6.68 -8.46 9.37
C GLY A 91 -6.05 -7.89 8.11
N MET A 92 -6.73 -6.94 7.48
CA MET A 92 -6.16 -6.19 6.37
C MET A 92 -5.19 -5.14 6.90
N LEU A 93 -4.06 -4.96 6.24
CA LEU A 93 -3.17 -3.84 6.53
C LEU A 93 -3.79 -2.56 5.98
N GLU A 94 -4.03 -1.61 6.87
CA GLU A 94 -4.61 -0.30 6.54
C GLU A 94 -3.59 0.80 6.78
N ILE A 95 -3.34 1.61 5.75
CA ILE A 95 -2.49 2.80 5.85
C ILE A 95 -3.34 3.92 6.45
N GLN A 96 -2.94 4.43 7.61
CA GLN A 96 -3.74 5.33 8.42
C GLN A 96 -3.40 6.81 8.17
N ASP A 97 -4.39 7.68 8.38
CA ASP A 97 -4.25 9.14 8.38
C ASP A 97 -3.64 9.70 7.09
N VAL A 98 -3.97 9.12 5.95
CA VAL A 98 -3.53 9.63 4.65
C VAL A 98 -4.37 10.87 4.30
N PRO A 99 -3.76 12.03 4.03
CA PRO A 99 -4.49 13.24 3.67
C PRO A 99 -5.43 13.03 2.48
N ASN A 100 -6.71 13.34 2.64
CA ASN A 100 -7.77 13.22 1.63
C ASN A 100 -8.09 11.80 1.15
N PHE A 101 -7.62 10.78 1.86
CA PHE A 101 -7.90 9.38 1.55
C PHE A 101 -8.46 8.68 2.79
N LYS A 102 -9.33 7.69 2.55
CA LYS A 102 -9.87 6.81 3.59
C LYS A 102 -9.82 5.37 3.11
N TYR A 103 -9.70 4.45 4.05
CA TYR A 103 -9.73 3.01 3.78
C TYR A 103 -8.68 2.55 2.78
N ILE A 104 -7.48 3.08 2.90
CA ILE A 104 -6.35 2.67 2.06
C ILE A 104 -5.78 1.37 2.60
N LEU A 105 -5.96 0.30 1.85
CA LEU A 105 -5.54 -1.06 2.21
C LEU A 105 -4.35 -1.48 1.36
N ILE A 106 -3.57 -2.39 1.92
CA ILE A 106 -2.56 -3.14 1.17
C ILE A 106 -3.21 -4.50 0.86
N HIS A 107 -3.39 -4.80 -0.42
CA HIS A 107 -4.04 -6.04 -0.84
C HIS A 107 -3.51 -6.53 -2.20
N CYS A 108 -3.93 -7.73 -2.60
CA CYS A 108 -3.53 -8.30 -3.89
C CYS A 108 -4.34 -7.70 -5.04
N GLY A 109 -3.70 -7.56 -6.19
CA GLY A 109 -4.34 -7.10 -7.43
C GLY A 109 -3.37 -7.17 -8.61
N ASN A 110 -3.88 -7.02 -9.82
CA ASN A 110 -3.08 -7.17 -11.04
C ASN A 110 -3.03 -5.93 -11.92
N THR A 111 -3.99 -5.02 -11.79
CA THR A 111 -4.11 -3.81 -12.60
C THR A 111 -4.46 -2.61 -11.75
N ASP A 112 -4.27 -1.42 -12.30
CA ASP A 112 -4.67 -0.16 -11.67
C ASP A 112 -6.18 -0.11 -11.36
N GLU A 113 -7.00 -0.82 -12.12
CA GLU A 113 -8.44 -0.92 -11.87
C GLU A 113 -8.78 -1.63 -10.55
N ASP A 114 -7.86 -2.40 -10.00
CA ASP A 114 -8.03 -3.10 -8.73
C ASP A 114 -7.76 -2.21 -7.50
N THR A 115 -7.27 -0.99 -7.67
CA THR A 115 -6.73 -0.22 -6.55
C THR A 115 -7.67 0.83 -5.95
N ALA A 116 -8.20 1.81 -6.61
CA ALA A 116 -8.92 2.94 -5.99
C ALA A 116 -8.10 3.65 -4.87
N GLY A 117 -6.81 3.87 -5.11
CA GLY A 117 -5.89 4.50 -4.16
C GLY A 117 -5.16 3.52 -3.23
N CYS A 118 -5.57 2.25 -3.18
CA CYS A 118 -4.90 1.21 -2.40
C CYS A 118 -3.54 0.81 -2.98
N LEU A 119 -2.73 0.18 -2.16
CA LEU A 119 -1.45 -0.40 -2.55
C LEU A 119 -1.63 -1.87 -2.88
N LEU A 120 -1.35 -2.27 -4.10
CA LEU A 120 -1.41 -3.66 -4.54
C LEU A 120 -0.03 -4.33 -4.45
N LEU A 121 -0.04 -5.59 -4.12
CA LEU A 121 1.16 -6.44 -4.03
C LEU A 121 1.23 -7.47 -5.15
#